data_2ecda6d2e0d50bc720c9946fc09324e0
#
_entry.id   2ecda6d2e0d50bc720c9946fc09324e0
#
_cell.length_a   1.000
_cell.length_b   1.000
_cell.length_c   1.000
_cell.angle_alpha   90.00
_cell.angle_beta   90.00
_cell.angle_gamma   90.00
#
_symmetry.space_group_name_H-M   'P 1'
#
loop_
_entity.id
_entity.type
_entity.pdbx_description
1 polymer ?
#
loop_
_entity_poly.entity_id
_entity_poly.type
_entity_poly.pdbx_seq_one_letter_code
_entity_poly.pdbx_strand_id
1 'polypeptide(L)'
;METRVAVLAIIVREGTSVAALNELLHQYGKHIIGRMGVPYHQRGVNIISVAMDAPADVISALSGKIGRLPGITAKTVYAPENL
;
A
#
# COMPACT_ATOMS: atom_id res chain seq x y z
N MET A 1 16.87 14.72 2.51
CA MET A 1 15.66 14.36 3.26
C MET A 1 15.73 12.90 3.68
N GLU A 2 15.45 12.66 4.93
CA GLU A 2 15.48 11.29 5.44
C GLU A 2 14.29 10.50 4.91
N THR A 3 14.55 9.26 4.56
CA THR A 3 13.52 8.34 4.14
C THR A 3 13.45 7.16 5.08
N ARG A 4 12.34 6.45 5.04
CA ARG A 4 12.12 5.24 5.81
C ARG A 4 11.68 4.12 4.87
N VAL A 5 12.09 2.92 5.21
CA VAL A 5 11.61 1.73 4.53
C VAL A 5 10.34 1.26 5.23
N ALA A 6 9.34 0.92 4.45
CA ALA A 6 8.05 0.45 5.00
C ALA A 6 7.40 -0.53 4.04
N VAL A 7 6.52 -1.34 4.60
CA VAL A 7 5.66 -2.25 3.82
C VAL A 7 4.21 -1.90 4.13
N LEU A 8 3.44 -1.66 3.08
CA LEU A 8 1.99 -1.51 3.20
C LEU A 8 1.34 -2.86 2.94
N ALA A 9 0.65 -3.38 3.93
CA ALA A 9 -0.12 -4.61 3.81
C ALA A 9 -1.57 -4.22 3.51
N ILE A 10 -2.08 -4.66 2.37
CA ILE A 10 -3.37 -4.20 1.84
C ILE A 10 -4.23 -5.41 1.51
N ILE A 11 -5.47 -5.40 1.98
CA ILE A 11 -6.45 -6.41 1.59
C ILE A 11 -7.61 -5.68 0.93
N VAL A 12 -7.93 -6.09 -0.30
CA VAL A 12 -8.95 -5.44 -1.13
C VAL A 12 -10.07 -6.44 -1.39
N ARG A 13 -11.30 -6.08 -1.00
CA ARG A 13 -12.46 -6.89 -1.34
C ARG A 13 -12.70 -6.83 -2.85
N GLU A 14 -12.94 -7.98 -3.49
CA GLU A 14 -13.23 -8.04 -4.91
C GLU A 14 -14.42 -7.16 -5.27
N GLY A 15 -14.36 -6.54 -6.45
CA GLY A 15 -15.42 -5.68 -6.94
C GLY A 15 -15.43 -4.28 -6.36
N THR A 16 -14.47 -3.95 -5.51
CA THR A 16 -14.36 -2.61 -4.95
C THR A 16 -13.13 -1.89 -5.53
N SER A 17 -12.76 -0.83 -5.05
CA SER A 17 -11.72 0.17 -5.28
C SER A 17 -10.42 -0.23 -6.00
N VAL A 18 -10.39 -1.29 -6.81
CA VAL A 18 -9.15 -1.77 -7.45
C VAL A 18 -8.54 -0.70 -8.36
N ALA A 19 -9.36 -0.07 -9.18
CA ALA A 19 -8.87 0.97 -10.10
C ALA A 19 -8.33 2.18 -9.33
N ALA A 20 -9.04 2.60 -8.28
CA ALA A 20 -8.61 3.73 -7.46
C ALA A 20 -7.31 3.42 -6.74
N LEU A 21 -7.17 2.20 -6.21
CA LEU A 21 -5.94 1.76 -5.56
C LEU A 21 -4.78 1.77 -6.55
N ASN A 22 -4.96 1.21 -7.74
CA ASN A 22 -3.90 1.17 -8.75
C ASN A 22 -3.48 2.58 -9.18
N GLU A 23 -4.43 3.50 -9.28
CA GLU A 23 -4.12 4.89 -9.61
C GLU A 23 -3.27 5.55 -8.51
N LEU A 24 -3.62 5.34 -7.24
CA LEU A 24 -2.82 5.84 -6.13
C LEU A 24 -1.40 5.27 -6.15
N LEU A 25 -1.27 3.97 -6.35
CA LEU A 25 0.05 3.34 -6.38
C LEU A 25 0.87 3.85 -7.57
N HIS A 26 0.22 4.14 -8.69
CA HIS A 26 0.90 4.74 -9.85
C HIS A 26 1.42 6.14 -9.51
N GLN A 27 0.60 6.97 -8.87
CA GLN A 27 1.00 8.33 -8.48
C GLN A 27 2.21 8.34 -7.54
N TYR A 28 2.34 7.32 -6.70
CA TYR A 28 3.44 7.21 -5.74
C TYR A 28 4.57 6.30 -6.23
N GLY A 29 4.55 5.95 -7.52
CA GLY A 29 5.45 4.94 -8.10
C GLY A 29 6.92 5.19 -7.85
N LYS A 30 7.36 6.47 -7.83
CA LYS A 30 8.78 6.78 -7.61
C LYS A 30 9.26 6.41 -6.21
N HIS A 31 8.36 6.21 -5.27
CA HIS A 31 8.68 5.84 -3.89
C HIS A 31 8.53 4.34 -3.64
N ILE A 32 8.03 3.60 -4.62
CA ILE A 32 7.75 2.17 -4.46
C ILE A 32 8.94 1.36 -4.97
N ILE A 33 9.49 0.51 -4.09
CA ILE A 33 10.60 -0.39 -4.41
C ILE A 33 10.09 -1.59 -5.20
N GLY A 34 8.92 -2.09 -4.83
CA GLY A 34 8.31 -3.23 -5.47
C GLY A 34 6.95 -3.53 -4.86
N ARG A 35 6.17 -4.35 -5.54
CA ARG A 35 4.87 -4.76 -5.04
C ARG A 35 4.58 -6.18 -5.47
N MET A 36 3.75 -6.86 -4.67
CA MET A 36 3.31 -8.22 -4.96
C MET A 36 1.82 -8.30 -4.67
N GLY A 37 1.09 -8.95 -5.54
CA GLY A 37 -0.35 -9.14 -5.36
C GLY A 37 -0.72 -10.59 -5.54
N VAL A 38 -1.59 -11.09 -4.67
CA VAL A 38 -2.11 -12.45 -4.74
C VAL A 38 -3.63 -12.38 -4.74
N PRO A 39 -4.28 -12.63 -5.88
CA PRO A 39 -5.74 -12.74 -5.89
C PRO A 39 -6.15 -14.03 -5.19
N TYR A 40 -7.10 -13.90 -4.26
CA TYR A 40 -7.59 -15.06 -3.53
C TYR A 40 -9.11 -15.13 -3.67
N HIS A 41 -9.54 -15.67 -4.79
CA HIS A 41 -10.95 -15.68 -5.20
C HIS A 41 -11.83 -16.47 -4.25
N GLN A 42 -11.31 -17.50 -3.59
CA GLN A 42 -12.08 -18.32 -2.65
C GLN A 42 -12.65 -17.50 -1.49
N ARG A 43 -12.00 -16.42 -1.13
CA ARG A 43 -12.44 -15.54 -0.06
C ARG A 43 -12.84 -14.17 -0.58
N GLY A 44 -12.85 -13.97 -1.89
CA GLY A 44 -13.28 -12.72 -2.49
C GLY A 44 -12.38 -11.52 -2.20
N VAL A 45 -11.09 -11.75 -2.07
CA VAL A 45 -10.13 -10.68 -1.76
C VAL A 45 -8.89 -10.76 -2.64
N ASN A 46 -8.22 -9.61 -2.77
CA ASN A 46 -6.85 -9.54 -3.28
C ASN A 46 -5.94 -9.13 -2.12
N ILE A 47 -4.81 -9.81 -2.01
CA ILE A 47 -3.82 -9.54 -0.95
C ILE A 47 -2.63 -8.88 -1.61
N ILE A 48 -2.31 -7.64 -1.18
CA ILE A 48 -1.28 -6.84 -1.83
C ILE A 48 -0.26 -6.37 -0.79
N SER A 49 1.02 -6.52 -1.13
CA SER A 49 2.13 -5.98 -0.36
C SER A 49 2.86 -4.95 -1.20
N VAL A 50 3.13 -3.78 -0.63
CA VAL A 50 3.84 -2.71 -1.32
C VAL A 50 5.03 -2.30 -0.47
N ALA A 51 6.24 -2.48 -1.00
CA ALA A 51 7.46 -2.06 -0.34
C ALA A 51 7.82 -0.65 -0.79
N MET A 52 8.15 0.21 0.16
CA MET A 52 8.42 1.63 -0.09
C MET A 52 9.70 2.09 0.59
N ASP A 53 10.33 3.08 -0.01
CA ASP A 53 11.37 3.87 0.62
C ASP A 53 11.04 5.33 0.33
N ALA A 54 10.60 6.06 1.35
CA ALA A 54 10.09 7.40 1.17
C ALA A 54 10.12 8.18 2.48
N PRO A 55 10.00 9.52 2.43
CA PRO A 55 9.79 10.29 3.66
C PRO A 55 8.56 9.79 4.41
N ALA A 56 8.62 9.82 5.74
CA ALA A 56 7.53 9.27 6.56
C ALA A 56 6.17 9.91 6.28
N ASP A 57 6.15 11.21 6.00
CA ASP A 57 4.90 11.90 5.67
C ASP A 57 4.30 11.43 4.33
N VAL A 58 5.14 11.06 3.37
CA VAL A 58 4.67 10.50 2.10
C VAL A 58 4.04 9.13 2.31
N ILE A 59 4.70 8.28 3.09
CA ILE A 59 4.17 6.94 3.42
C ILE A 59 2.83 7.07 4.14
N SER A 60 2.76 7.94 5.13
CA SER A 60 1.54 8.17 5.91
C SER A 60 0.41 8.70 5.02
N ALA A 61 0.72 9.62 4.11
CA ALA A 61 -0.28 10.17 3.19
C ALA A 61 -0.86 9.08 2.28
N LEU A 62 0.00 8.26 1.71
CA LEU A 62 -0.46 7.17 0.84
C LEU A 62 -1.28 6.15 1.62
N SER A 63 -0.79 5.72 2.78
CA SER A 63 -1.50 4.76 3.63
C SER A 63 -2.88 5.28 4.01
N GLY A 64 -2.97 6.56 4.37
CA GLY A 64 -4.25 7.19 4.71
C GLY A 64 -5.23 7.23 3.54
N LYS A 65 -4.74 7.57 2.34
CA LYS A 65 -5.58 7.60 1.15
C LYS A 65 -6.09 6.20 0.79
N ILE A 66 -5.22 5.20 0.87
CA ILE A 66 -5.60 3.81 0.60
C ILE A 66 -6.64 3.35 1.62
N GLY A 67 -6.41 3.62 2.89
CA GLY A 67 -7.30 3.17 3.97
C GLY A 67 -8.70 3.78 3.90
N ARG A 68 -8.87 4.89 3.18
CA ARG A 68 -10.19 5.51 3.00
C ARG A 68 -10.98 4.96 1.82
N LEU A 69 -10.36 4.12 0.99
CA LEU A 69 -11.07 3.53 -0.14
C LEU A 69 -12.04 2.44 0.34
N PRO A 70 -13.27 2.40 -0.21
CA PRO A 70 -14.22 1.36 0.19
C PRO A 70 -13.70 -0.05 -0.06
N GLY A 71 -13.93 -0.95 0.88
CA GLY A 71 -13.57 -2.36 0.76
C GLY A 71 -12.10 -2.66 0.96
N ILE A 72 -11.31 -1.70 1.44
CA ILE A 72 -9.87 -1.87 1.63
C ILE A 72 -9.52 -1.79 3.12
N THR A 73 -8.68 -2.73 3.56
CA THR A 73 -8.01 -2.70 4.85
C THR A 73 -6.52 -2.55 4.59
N ALA A 74 -5.88 -1.58 5.23
CA ALA A 74 -4.46 -1.33 5.04
C ALA A 74 -3.77 -1.09 6.37
N LYS A 75 -2.57 -1.64 6.52
CA LYS A 75 -1.69 -1.43 7.67
C LYS A 75 -0.28 -1.19 7.16
N THR A 76 0.45 -0.34 7.85
CA THR A 76 1.83 -0.02 7.51
C THR A 76 2.76 -0.60 8.57
N VAL A 77 3.82 -1.26 8.10
CA VAL A 77 4.90 -1.72 8.97
C VAL A 77 6.15 -0.95 8.58
N TYR A 78 6.72 -0.23 9.53
CA TYR A 78 7.95 0.54 9.30
C TYR A 78 9.16 -0.25 9.75
N ALA A 79 10.24 -0.17 8.99
CA ALA A 79 11.53 -0.64 9.46
C ALA A 79 12.03 0.28 10.58
N PRO A 80 12.96 -0.18 11.43
CA PRO A 80 13.57 0.70 12.43
C PRO A 80 14.21 1.92 11.77
N GLU A 81 14.16 3.07 12.46
CA GLU A 81 14.71 4.31 11.91
C GLU A 81 16.21 4.24 11.64
N ASN A 82 16.90 3.40 12.36
CA ASN A 82 18.36 3.26 12.23
C ASN A 82 18.78 2.16 11.26
N LEU A 83 17.89 1.81 10.38
CA LEU A 83 18.17 0.75 9.40
C LEU A 83 19.41 1.05 8.55
#